data_563f8735562d0b518bd594c58dba86e0
#
_entry.id   563f8735562d0b518bd594c58dba86e0
#
_cell.length_a   1.000
_cell.length_b   1.000
_cell.length_c   1.000
_cell.angle_alpha   90.00
_cell.angle_beta   90.00
_cell.angle_gamma   90.00
#
_symmetry.space_group_name_H-M   'P 1'
#
loop_
_entity.id
_entity.type
_entity.pdbx_description
1 polymer ?
#
loop_
_entity_poly.entity_id
_entity_poly.type
_entity_poly.pdbx_seq_one_letter_code
_entity_poly.pdbx_strand_id
1 'polypeptide(L)'
;MITLNGGTPMKCKRIELKADVQKYEIGQGFEDGFELWSDVITKEWIVTDFLVKITREDGSILCPYIRNRRGKEFIGVNDYIVLDEDGTKHVCGGDKIWKRYQPIE
;
A
#
# COMPACT_ATOMS: atom_id res chain seq x y z
N MET A 1 -2.28 15.53 24.64
CA MET A 1 -1.27 15.28 25.68
C MET A 1 -1.91 15.47 27.04
N ILE A 2 -1.62 14.60 27.95
CA ILE A 2 -2.04 14.76 29.33
C ILE A 2 -0.90 15.42 30.11
N THR A 3 -1.22 16.52 30.72
CA THR A 3 -0.25 17.19 31.57
C THR A 3 -0.50 16.75 33.01
N LEU A 4 0.51 16.25 33.65
CA LEU A 4 0.43 15.78 35.02
C LEU A 4 1.11 16.76 35.96
N ASN A 5 0.55 16.94 37.14
CA ASN A 5 1.16 17.68 38.26
C ASN A 5 1.68 19.07 37.87
N GLY A 6 0.80 19.90 37.34
CA GLY A 6 1.13 21.29 37.12
C GLY A 6 1.90 21.57 35.84
N GLY A 7 1.83 20.70 34.88
CA GLY A 7 2.30 21.03 33.56
C GLY A 7 3.60 20.37 33.11
N THR A 8 4.13 19.46 33.90
CA THR A 8 5.31 18.70 33.45
C THR A 8 4.91 17.64 32.46
N PRO A 9 5.36 17.73 31.19
CA PRO A 9 5.01 16.72 30.22
C PRO A 9 5.66 15.37 30.53
N MET A 10 4.92 14.31 30.37
CA MET A 10 5.43 12.96 30.51
C MET A 10 6.22 12.58 29.26
N LYS A 11 7.44 12.10 29.46
CA LYS A 11 8.23 11.56 28.37
C LYS A 11 7.70 10.16 28.04
N CYS A 12 7.26 9.98 26.82
CA CYS A 12 6.76 8.70 26.35
C CYS A 12 7.62 8.18 25.22
N LYS A 13 7.89 6.89 25.26
CA LYS A 13 8.54 6.21 24.16
C LYS A 13 7.50 5.92 23.09
N ARG A 14 7.85 6.18 21.84
CA ARG A 14 6.96 5.87 20.72
C ARG A 14 6.77 4.36 20.64
N ILE A 15 5.52 3.93 20.54
CA ILE A 15 5.21 2.52 20.34
C ILE A 15 5.51 2.18 18.89
N GLU A 16 6.32 1.14 18.70
CA GLU A 16 6.56 0.63 17.36
C GLU A 16 5.36 -0.16 16.90
N LEU A 17 4.86 0.20 15.73
CA LEU A 17 3.77 -0.54 15.08
C LEU A 17 4.39 -1.62 14.20
N LYS A 18 3.82 -2.81 14.29
CA LYS A 18 4.19 -3.92 13.42
C LYS A 18 3.35 -3.87 12.16
N ALA A 19 3.93 -4.31 11.07
CA ALA A 19 3.22 -4.40 9.80
C ALA A 19 3.64 -5.68 9.09
N ASP A 20 2.69 -6.28 8.36
CA ASP A 20 2.99 -7.37 7.46
C ASP A 20 3.34 -6.79 6.10
N VAL A 21 4.49 -7.14 5.58
CA VAL A 21 4.99 -6.63 4.31
C VAL A 21 5.10 -7.80 3.34
N GLN A 22 4.43 -7.68 2.20
CA GLN A 22 4.42 -8.72 1.20
C GLN A 22 4.68 -8.11 -0.18
N LYS A 23 5.66 -8.64 -0.90
CA LYS A 23 5.87 -8.25 -2.29
C LYS A 23 4.65 -8.67 -3.09
N TYR A 24 4.11 -7.74 -3.88
CA TYR A 24 2.95 -8.07 -4.69
C TYR A 24 3.33 -9.02 -5.82
N GLU A 25 2.56 -10.08 -5.94
CA GLU A 25 2.64 -11.04 -7.04
C GLU A 25 1.25 -11.33 -7.58
N ILE A 26 1.15 -11.44 -8.88
CA ILE A 26 -0.11 -11.75 -9.55
C ILE A 26 -0.57 -13.15 -9.13
N GLY A 27 -1.87 -13.26 -8.81
CA GLY A 27 -2.48 -14.54 -8.45
C GLY A 27 -2.43 -14.89 -6.97
N GLN A 28 -1.83 -14.04 -6.14
CA GLN A 28 -1.77 -14.27 -4.69
C GLN A 28 -3.00 -13.73 -3.95
N GLY A 29 -3.80 -12.90 -4.61
CA GLY A 29 -5.02 -12.38 -4.00
C GLY A 29 -4.83 -11.26 -3.00
N PHE A 30 -3.70 -10.58 -3.02
CA PHE A 30 -3.42 -9.48 -2.09
C PHE A 30 -4.14 -8.19 -2.46
N GLU A 31 -4.56 -8.06 -3.70
CA GLU A 31 -5.31 -6.89 -4.17
C GLU A 31 -6.76 -6.92 -3.67
N ASP A 32 -7.35 -5.73 -3.55
CA ASP A 32 -8.75 -5.58 -3.19
C ASP A 32 -9.67 -5.58 -4.41
N GLY A 33 -9.14 -5.35 -5.58
CA GLY A 33 -9.88 -5.38 -6.82
C GLY A 33 -9.03 -5.00 -8.02
N PHE A 34 -9.70 -4.91 -9.15
CA PHE A 34 -9.07 -4.59 -10.44
C PHE A 34 -9.87 -3.51 -11.15
N GLU A 35 -9.15 -2.64 -11.87
CA GLU A 35 -9.75 -1.67 -12.76
C GLU A 35 -9.21 -1.86 -14.17
N LEU A 36 -10.02 -1.54 -15.18
CA LEU A 36 -9.55 -1.58 -16.56
C LEU A 36 -8.48 -0.52 -16.77
N TRP A 37 -7.40 -0.88 -17.45
CA TRP A 37 -6.33 0.06 -17.77
C TRP A 37 -6.84 1.28 -18.53
N SER A 38 -7.78 1.07 -19.45
CA SER A 38 -8.40 2.18 -20.19
C SER A 38 -9.11 3.17 -19.27
N ASP A 39 -9.75 2.69 -18.20
CA ASP A 39 -10.41 3.56 -17.22
C ASP A 39 -9.38 4.30 -16.37
N VAL A 40 -8.30 3.63 -15.99
CA VAL A 40 -7.24 4.25 -15.20
C VAL A 40 -6.64 5.43 -15.96
N ILE A 41 -6.36 5.26 -17.24
CA ILE A 41 -5.80 6.33 -18.07
C ILE A 41 -6.80 7.45 -18.25
N THR A 42 -8.05 7.11 -18.59
CA THR A 42 -9.10 8.08 -18.91
C THR A 42 -9.47 8.95 -17.71
N LYS A 43 -9.52 8.34 -16.53
CA LYS A 43 -9.86 9.06 -15.30
C LYS A 43 -8.66 9.71 -14.63
N GLU A 44 -7.49 9.55 -15.20
CA GLU A 44 -6.24 10.13 -14.68
C GLU A 44 -5.99 9.79 -13.21
N TRP A 45 -6.42 8.62 -12.78
CA TRP A 45 -6.23 8.19 -11.39
C TRP A 45 -4.77 8.09 -11.01
N ILE A 46 -3.93 7.71 -11.97
CA ILE A 46 -2.48 7.69 -11.80
C ILE A 46 -1.82 7.71 -13.17
N VAL A 47 -0.72 8.43 -13.28
CA VAL A 47 0.05 8.51 -14.50
C VAL A 47 1.42 7.89 -14.25
N THR A 48 1.52 6.60 -14.53
CA THR A 48 2.80 5.90 -14.46
C THR A 48 2.77 4.68 -15.36
N ASP A 49 3.89 4.41 -16.01
CA ASP A 49 4.05 3.23 -16.84
C ASP A 49 4.46 1.99 -16.05
N PHE A 50 4.63 2.13 -14.74
CA PHE A 50 5.12 1.05 -13.90
C PHE A 50 4.03 0.26 -13.18
N LEU A 51 2.78 0.47 -13.54
CA LEU A 51 1.68 -0.29 -12.94
C LEU A 51 1.71 -1.75 -13.39
N VAL A 52 1.35 -2.62 -12.47
CA VAL A 52 1.10 -4.02 -12.79
C VAL A 52 -0.09 -4.09 -13.74
N LYS A 53 0.04 -4.82 -14.84
CA LYS A 53 -1.00 -4.99 -15.83
C LYS A 53 -1.22 -6.48 -16.06
N ILE A 54 -2.48 -6.89 -15.99
CA ILE A 54 -2.86 -8.28 -16.19
C ILE A 54 -3.72 -8.33 -17.45
N THR A 55 -3.26 -9.07 -18.46
CA THR A 55 -4.01 -9.24 -19.70
C THR A 55 -4.94 -10.44 -19.58
N ARG A 56 -6.23 -10.22 -19.85
CA ARG A 56 -7.24 -11.28 -19.86
C ARG A 56 -7.31 -11.92 -21.24
N GLU A 57 -8.03 -13.06 -21.31
CA GLU A 57 -8.19 -13.80 -22.56
C GLU A 57 -8.89 -12.98 -23.65
N ASP A 58 -9.78 -12.08 -23.27
CA ASP A 58 -10.49 -11.20 -24.19
C ASP A 58 -9.65 -10.01 -24.68
N GLY A 59 -8.40 -9.92 -24.23
CA GLY A 59 -7.48 -8.83 -24.59
C GLY A 59 -7.59 -7.61 -23.69
N SER A 60 -8.52 -7.57 -22.75
CA SER A 60 -8.59 -6.45 -21.79
C SER A 60 -7.43 -6.50 -20.82
N ILE A 61 -7.03 -5.32 -20.36
CA ILE A 61 -5.92 -5.17 -19.42
C ILE A 61 -6.48 -4.64 -18.10
N LEU A 62 -6.16 -5.33 -17.02
CA LEU A 62 -6.59 -4.98 -15.68
C LEU A 62 -5.40 -4.50 -14.85
N CYS A 63 -5.66 -3.51 -13.99
CA CYS A 63 -4.70 -3.02 -13.01
C CYS A 63 -5.20 -3.35 -11.61
N PRO A 64 -4.42 -4.08 -10.81
CA PRO A 64 -4.80 -4.34 -9.43
C PRO A 64 -4.63 -3.11 -8.56
N TYR A 65 -5.49 -3.00 -7.55
CA TYR A 65 -5.40 -1.92 -6.58
C TYR A 65 -5.71 -2.42 -5.18
N ILE A 66 -5.31 -1.65 -4.20
CA ILE A 66 -5.78 -1.81 -2.82
C ILE A 66 -6.65 -0.62 -2.45
N ARG A 67 -7.52 -0.81 -1.49
CA ARG A 67 -8.39 0.24 -0.97
C ARG A 67 -7.92 0.69 0.41
N ASN A 68 -7.83 1.99 0.60
CA ASN A 68 -7.50 2.57 1.88
C ASN A 68 -8.27 3.88 2.06
N ARG A 69 -7.94 4.65 3.09
CA ARG A 69 -8.64 5.90 3.39
C ARG A 69 -8.53 6.94 2.28
N ARG A 70 -7.49 6.84 1.47
CA ARG A 70 -7.27 7.76 0.34
C ARG A 70 -8.02 7.34 -0.92
N GLY A 71 -8.65 6.17 -0.90
CA GLY A 71 -9.32 5.60 -2.04
C GLY A 71 -8.58 4.42 -2.62
N LYS A 72 -8.54 4.34 -3.94
CA LYS A 72 -7.84 3.27 -4.65
C LYS A 72 -6.38 3.63 -4.86
N GLU A 73 -5.51 2.72 -4.49
CA GLU A 73 -4.07 2.87 -4.69
C GLU A 73 -3.61 1.73 -5.58
N PHE A 74 -3.14 2.06 -6.78
CA PHE A 74 -2.74 1.07 -7.76
C PHE A 74 -1.36 0.53 -7.47
N ILE A 75 -1.16 -0.73 -7.81
CA ILE A 75 0.06 -1.47 -7.47
C ILE A 75 1.01 -1.41 -8.67
N GLY A 76 2.23 -0.99 -8.41
CA GLY A 76 3.28 -0.96 -9.44
C GLY A 76 4.11 -2.23 -9.46
N VAL A 77 4.87 -2.39 -10.53
CA VAL A 77 5.83 -3.48 -10.65
C VAL A 77 6.89 -3.33 -9.56
N ASN A 78 7.18 -4.42 -8.85
CA ASN A 78 8.09 -4.46 -7.70
C ASN A 78 7.60 -3.72 -6.46
N ASP A 79 6.34 -3.39 -6.38
CA ASP A 79 5.78 -2.79 -5.18
C ASP A 79 5.45 -3.85 -4.13
N TYR A 80 5.43 -3.39 -2.89
CA TYR A 80 5.05 -4.20 -1.75
C TYR A 80 3.73 -3.71 -1.18
N ILE A 81 2.94 -4.63 -0.68
CA ILE A 81 1.73 -4.32 0.05
C ILE A 81 2.03 -4.41 1.54
N VAL A 82 1.70 -3.35 2.25
CA VAL A 82 1.90 -3.26 3.69
C VAL A 82 0.54 -3.30 4.36
N LEU A 83 0.37 -4.27 5.25
CA LEU A 83 -0.82 -4.39 6.09
C LEU A 83 -0.44 -4.02 7.51
N ASP A 84 -0.97 -2.90 7.97
CA ASP A 84 -0.73 -2.42 9.32
C ASP A 84 -1.60 -3.14 10.34
N GLU A 85 -1.22 -3.06 11.61
CA GLU A 85 -1.95 -3.72 12.69
C GLU A 85 -3.39 -3.26 12.80
N ASP A 86 -3.69 -2.04 12.41
CA ASP A 86 -5.05 -1.51 12.41
C ASP A 86 -5.91 -1.99 11.24
N GLY A 87 -5.36 -2.83 10.38
CA GLY A 87 -6.05 -3.38 9.22
C GLY A 87 -5.97 -2.53 7.97
N THR A 88 -5.30 -1.38 8.01
CA THR A 88 -5.14 -0.54 6.82
C THR A 88 -4.04 -1.10 5.92
N LYS A 89 -4.24 -0.93 4.62
CA LYS A 89 -3.28 -1.35 3.60
C LYS A 89 -2.73 -0.15 2.86
N HIS A 90 -1.49 -0.24 2.42
CA HIS A 90 -0.93 0.73 1.49
C HIS A 90 0.15 0.08 0.64
N VAL A 91 0.51 0.75 -0.44
CA VAL A 91 1.55 0.29 -1.36
C VAL A 91 2.83 1.03 -1.06
N CYS A 92 3.94 0.31 -1.03
CA CYS A 92 5.26 0.89 -0.85
C CYS A 92 6.17 0.40 -1.96
N GLY A 93 6.88 1.31 -2.59
CA GLY A 93 7.79 0.95 -3.67
C GLY A 93 8.93 0.06 -3.21
N GLY A 94 9.36 -0.85 -4.09
CA GLY A 94 10.43 -1.80 -3.78
C GLY A 94 11.77 -1.13 -3.48
N ASP A 95 11.97 0.09 -3.97
CA ASP A 95 13.17 0.87 -3.68
C ASP A 95 13.13 1.56 -2.32
N LYS A 96 11.94 1.66 -1.70
CA LYS A 96 11.74 2.40 -0.45
C LYS A 96 11.36 1.51 0.71
N ILE A 97 10.90 0.30 0.45
CA ILE A 97 10.31 -0.57 1.49
C ILE A 97 11.29 -0.82 2.64
N TRP A 98 12.52 -1.15 2.33
CA TRP A 98 13.51 -1.47 3.37
C TRP A 98 14.18 -0.25 3.99
N LYS A 99 13.85 0.94 3.51
CA LYS A 99 14.21 2.19 4.17
C LYS A 99 13.19 2.59 5.23
N ARG A 100 11.95 2.12 5.09
CA ARG A 100 10.83 2.46 5.98
C ARG A 100 10.50 1.35 6.97
N TYR A 101 10.78 0.11 6.60
CA TYR A 101 10.45 -1.05 7.39
C TYR A 101 11.68 -1.89 7.62
N GLN A 102 11.73 -2.52 8.77
CA GLN A 102 12.83 -3.38 9.14
C GLN A 102 12.27 -4.76 9.46
N PRO A 103 12.81 -5.82 8.83
CA PRO A 103 12.33 -7.17 9.12
C PRO A 103 12.49 -7.51 10.60
N ILE A 104 11.50 -8.18 11.14
CA ILE A 104 11.54 -8.71 12.50
C ILE A 104 11.72 -10.22 12.37
N GLU A 105 12.75 -10.72 12.98
CA GLU A 105 13.02 -12.15 13.02
C GLU A 105 12.52 -12.76 14.33
#